data_6635fd71299329f83b6a99589486ccbf
#
_entry.id   6635fd71299329f83b6a99589486ccbf
#
_cell.length_a   1.000
_cell.length_b   1.000
_cell.length_c   1.000
_cell.angle_alpha   90.00
_cell.angle_beta   90.00
_cell.angle_gamma   90.00
#
_symmetry.space_group_name_H-M   'P 1'
#
loop_
_entity.id
_entity.type
_entity.pdbx_description
1 polymer ?
#
loop_
_entity_poly.entity_id
_entity_poly.type
_entity_poly.pdbx_seq_one_letter_code
_entity_poly.pdbx_strand_id
1 'polypeptide(L)'
;MSTGRVGLFSSLTSGGSRELLRAVLDAMADGALGGARAAFLMVDRGPGEAAETDASVAALAAAFPQLSILRESASGFEAARRKAARAADDQGALNAWRDAFYAHVAPRLPQADLDLLLGDMWIWGPAECAARRGVNLHPSLPTGPLGKMWFDVVWDLVAVDAAESGVMLHRVTKAVDEGPVVTWCRFSLRGPELDPLWALLPADRAERADLIARERALKRESAHPLFRALRAAGYARELPLILETVRAVGEGRLRLTAEGVQDAFGKALPEGLDLSAAVEEQVGEARRTGLPGR
;
A
#
# COMPACT_ATOMS: atom_id res chain seq x y z
N MET A 1 -8.49 -15.49 22.50
CA MET A 1 -7.43 -14.87 21.70
C MET A 1 -8.12 -14.15 20.55
N SER A 2 -7.89 -12.85 20.39
CA SER A 2 -8.45 -12.09 19.26
C SER A 2 -7.87 -12.68 17.97
N THR A 3 -8.71 -13.25 17.13
CA THR A 3 -8.33 -13.60 15.77
C THR A 3 -8.22 -12.29 15.02
N GLY A 4 -7.03 -11.89 14.55
CA GLY A 4 -6.80 -10.64 13.86
C GLY A 4 -7.79 -10.46 12.69
N ARG A 5 -8.77 -9.59 12.88
CA ARG A 5 -9.75 -9.24 11.83
C ARG A 5 -9.18 -8.14 10.96
N VAL A 6 -9.13 -8.37 9.66
CA VAL A 6 -8.57 -7.43 8.68
C VAL A 6 -9.68 -6.92 7.77
N GLY A 7 -9.91 -5.62 7.80
CA GLY A 7 -10.71 -4.93 6.79
C GLY A 7 -9.84 -4.70 5.54
N LEU A 8 -10.41 -4.90 4.36
CA LEU A 8 -9.72 -4.74 3.11
C LEU A 8 -10.38 -3.60 2.31
N PHE A 9 -9.57 -2.68 1.79
CA PHE A 9 -10.04 -1.57 0.96
C PHE A 9 -9.32 -1.61 -0.39
N SER A 10 -10.05 -1.52 -1.49
CA SER A 10 -9.46 -1.52 -2.83
C SER A 10 -10.37 -0.87 -3.85
N SER A 11 -9.79 -0.16 -4.80
CA SER A 11 -10.51 0.30 -6.01
C SER A 11 -10.61 -0.78 -7.09
N LEU A 12 -9.80 -1.84 -7.02
CA LEU A 12 -9.70 -2.93 -8.01
C LEU A 12 -9.48 -2.45 -9.46
N THR A 13 -8.87 -1.27 -9.64
CA THR A 13 -8.70 -0.63 -10.94
C THR A 13 -7.42 -1.02 -11.67
N SER A 14 -6.44 -1.59 -10.97
CA SER A 14 -5.17 -2.04 -11.55
C SER A 14 -4.98 -3.54 -11.41
N GLY A 15 -4.19 -4.14 -12.31
CA GLY A 15 -3.79 -5.55 -12.20
C GLY A 15 -3.10 -5.83 -10.87
N GLY A 16 -2.14 -4.98 -10.49
CA GLY A 16 -1.39 -5.13 -9.24
C GLY A 16 -2.26 -5.10 -7.99
N SER A 17 -3.25 -4.18 -7.90
CA SER A 17 -4.15 -4.17 -6.74
C SER A 17 -5.02 -5.42 -6.65
N ARG A 18 -5.48 -5.95 -7.79
CA ARG A 18 -6.24 -7.21 -7.85
C ARG A 18 -5.41 -8.42 -7.43
N GLU A 19 -4.16 -8.48 -7.89
CA GLU A 19 -3.21 -9.54 -7.55
C GLU A 19 -2.85 -9.52 -6.06
N LEU A 20 -2.51 -8.35 -5.52
CA LEU A 20 -2.21 -8.19 -4.09
C LEU A 20 -3.39 -8.61 -3.21
N LEU A 21 -4.59 -8.12 -3.52
CA LEU A 21 -5.80 -8.48 -2.77
C LEU A 21 -6.07 -9.99 -2.82
N ARG A 22 -5.96 -10.59 -4.02
CA ARG A 22 -6.19 -12.02 -4.20
C ARG A 22 -5.17 -12.85 -3.40
N ALA A 23 -3.88 -12.50 -3.47
CA ALA A 23 -2.83 -13.20 -2.74
C ALA A 23 -3.01 -13.12 -1.21
N VAL A 24 -3.44 -11.97 -0.69
CA VAL A 24 -3.75 -11.81 0.75
C VAL A 24 -4.94 -12.70 1.15
N LEU A 25 -6.00 -12.72 0.36
CA LEU A 25 -7.18 -13.55 0.64
C LEU A 25 -6.88 -15.03 0.55
N ASP A 26 -6.12 -15.48 -0.45
CA ASP A 26 -5.66 -16.87 -0.57
C ASP A 26 -4.83 -17.28 0.66
N ALA A 27 -3.85 -16.48 1.06
CA ALA A 27 -3.02 -16.76 2.23
C ALA A 27 -3.81 -16.78 3.54
N MET A 28 -4.87 -15.96 3.67
CA MET A 28 -5.80 -16.03 4.80
C MET A 28 -6.61 -17.33 4.78
N ALA A 29 -7.11 -17.74 3.62
CA ALA A 29 -7.90 -18.96 3.45
C ALA A 29 -7.06 -20.21 3.75
N ASP A 30 -5.80 -20.23 3.35
CA ASP A 30 -4.85 -21.30 3.61
C ASP A 30 -4.36 -21.34 5.09
N GLY A 31 -4.76 -20.36 5.91
CA GLY A 31 -4.31 -20.27 7.31
C GLY A 31 -2.87 -19.82 7.49
N ALA A 32 -2.20 -19.37 6.42
CA ALA A 32 -0.79 -18.99 6.43
C ALA A 32 -0.48 -17.71 7.21
N LEU A 33 -1.49 -16.95 7.63
CA LEU A 33 -1.34 -15.62 8.24
C LEU A 33 -1.68 -15.60 9.74
N GLY A 34 -1.28 -16.62 10.49
CA GLY A 34 -1.35 -16.62 11.97
C GLY A 34 -2.76 -16.51 12.53
N GLY A 35 -3.78 -16.96 11.77
CA GLY A 35 -5.19 -16.87 12.16
C GLY A 35 -5.87 -15.54 11.77
N ALA A 36 -5.19 -14.65 11.07
CA ALA A 36 -5.82 -13.46 10.50
C ALA A 36 -6.94 -13.83 9.52
N ARG A 37 -8.03 -13.06 9.55
CA ARG A 37 -9.21 -13.31 8.70
C ARG A 37 -9.72 -12.00 8.10
N ALA A 38 -10.16 -12.04 6.85
CA ALA A 38 -10.85 -10.92 6.25
C ALA A 38 -12.19 -10.69 6.95
N ALA A 39 -12.37 -9.49 7.48
CA ALA A 39 -13.62 -9.05 8.08
C ALA A 39 -14.61 -8.57 7.02
N PHE A 40 -14.11 -7.89 6.01
CA PHE A 40 -14.85 -7.38 4.86
C PHE A 40 -13.90 -6.96 3.74
N LEU A 41 -14.45 -6.76 2.56
CA LEU A 41 -13.85 -6.01 1.46
C LEU A 41 -14.73 -4.79 1.14
N MET A 42 -14.17 -3.59 1.24
CA MET A 42 -14.78 -2.37 0.74
C MET A 42 -14.21 -2.02 -0.64
N VAL A 43 -15.10 -1.89 -1.63
CA VAL A 43 -14.74 -1.47 -3.00
C VAL A 43 -15.38 -0.10 -3.27
N ASP A 44 -14.56 0.90 -3.55
CA ASP A 44 -14.97 2.29 -3.77
C ASP A 44 -15.60 2.56 -5.15
N ARG A 45 -15.88 1.48 -5.90
CA ARG A 45 -16.54 1.50 -7.20
C ARG A 45 -17.91 0.84 -7.11
N GLY A 46 -18.95 1.59 -7.48
CA GLY A 46 -20.31 1.07 -7.59
C GLY A 46 -20.45 0.02 -8.70
N PRO A 47 -21.52 -0.81 -8.67
CA PRO A 47 -21.83 -1.72 -9.75
C PRO A 47 -22.00 -1.00 -11.09
N GLY A 48 -21.40 -1.54 -12.17
CA GLY A 48 -21.50 -0.95 -13.51
C GLY A 48 -20.54 0.21 -13.81
N GLU A 49 -19.75 0.68 -12.83
CA GLU A 49 -18.80 1.78 -13.06
C GLU A 49 -17.53 1.35 -13.81
N ALA A 50 -17.11 0.10 -13.66
CA ALA A 50 -15.94 -0.44 -14.35
C ALA A 50 -16.08 -1.96 -14.53
N ALA A 51 -16.08 -2.42 -15.78
CA ALA A 51 -16.28 -3.82 -16.11
C ALA A 51 -15.23 -4.76 -15.48
N GLU A 52 -13.98 -4.34 -15.40
CA GLU A 52 -12.92 -5.10 -14.76
C GLU A 52 -13.10 -5.21 -13.24
N THR A 53 -13.57 -4.16 -12.58
CA THR A 53 -13.93 -4.19 -11.16
C THR A 53 -15.11 -5.14 -10.93
N ASP A 54 -16.14 -5.06 -11.77
CA ASP A 54 -17.31 -5.95 -11.68
C ASP A 54 -16.93 -7.42 -11.83
N ALA A 55 -16.10 -7.74 -12.82
CA ALA A 55 -15.58 -9.10 -13.03
C ALA A 55 -14.73 -9.57 -11.84
N SER A 56 -13.88 -8.71 -11.30
CA SER A 56 -13.05 -9.03 -10.14
C SER A 56 -13.88 -9.29 -8.89
N VAL A 57 -14.88 -8.46 -8.62
CA VAL A 57 -15.80 -8.65 -7.48
C VAL A 57 -16.56 -9.98 -7.63
N ALA A 58 -17.06 -10.29 -8.82
CA ALA A 58 -17.76 -11.56 -9.07
C ALA A 58 -16.85 -12.77 -8.84
N ALA A 59 -15.60 -12.71 -9.32
CA ALA A 59 -14.61 -13.76 -9.11
C ALA A 59 -14.24 -13.93 -7.62
N LEU A 60 -14.08 -12.82 -6.88
CA LEU A 60 -13.80 -12.86 -5.45
C LEU A 60 -14.98 -13.43 -4.65
N ALA A 61 -16.21 -13.02 -4.96
CA ALA A 61 -17.41 -13.55 -4.30
C ALA A 61 -17.57 -15.06 -4.53
N ALA A 62 -17.23 -15.54 -5.72
CA ALA A 62 -17.26 -16.98 -6.04
C ALA A 62 -16.15 -17.76 -5.31
N ALA A 63 -14.93 -17.19 -5.23
CA ALA A 63 -13.80 -17.86 -4.59
C ALA A 63 -13.88 -17.81 -3.05
N PHE A 64 -14.46 -16.76 -2.49
CA PHE A 64 -14.55 -16.50 -1.04
C PHE A 64 -16.00 -16.21 -0.62
N PRO A 65 -16.91 -17.20 -0.63
CA PRO A 65 -18.34 -17.00 -0.39
C PRO A 65 -18.67 -16.46 0.99
N GLN A 66 -17.74 -16.54 1.96
CA GLN A 66 -17.90 -15.98 3.32
C GLN A 66 -17.42 -14.54 3.43
N LEU A 67 -16.78 -13.97 2.38
CA LEU A 67 -16.29 -12.62 2.40
C LEU A 67 -17.45 -11.62 2.24
N SER A 68 -17.65 -10.76 3.23
CA SER A 68 -18.58 -9.64 3.10
C SER A 68 -17.98 -8.60 2.16
N ILE A 69 -18.61 -8.36 1.02
CA ILE A 69 -18.16 -7.36 0.04
C ILE A 69 -19.16 -6.21 0.03
N LEU A 70 -18.69 -5.02 0.41
CA LEU A 70 -19.43 -3.78 0.30
C LEU A 70 -18.92 -3.00 -0.92
N ARG A 71 -19.84 -2.60 -1.78
CA ARG A 71 -19.55 -1.70 -2.92
C ARG A 71 -20.26 -0.39 -2.75
N GLU A 72 -19.53 0.71 -2.89
CA GLU A 72 -20.10 2.05 -2.87
C GLU A 72 -19.35 2.96 -3.83
N SER A 73 -20.06 3.74 -4.63
CA SER A 73 -19.45 4.66 -5.58
C SER A 73 -18.92 5.90 -4.90
N ALA A 74 -17.62 5.97 -4.65
CA ALA A 74 -16.99 7.19 -4.16
C ALA A 74 -17.04 8.29 -5.23
N SER A 75 -16.98 7.95 -6.51
CA SER A 75 -17.09 8.92 -7.60
C SER A 75 -18.49 9.52 -7.73
N GLY A 76 -19.53 8.72 -7.46
CA GLY A 76 -20.93 9.08 -7.52
C GLY A 76 -21.47 9.77 -6.28
N PHE A 77 -20.87 9.48 -5.10
CA PHE A 77 -21.33 10.05 -3.84
C PHE A 77 -21.18 11.57 -3.83
N GLU A 78 -22.28 12.27 -3.70
CA GLU A 78 -22.34 13.75 -3.72
C GLU A 78 -21.42 14.38 -4.78
N ALA A 79 -21.44 13.84 -6.01
CA ALA A 79 -20.48 14.17 -7.07
C ALA A 79 -20.37 15.67 -7.38
N ALA A 80 -21.51 16.40 -7.33
CA ALA A 80 -21.53 17.84 -7.56
C ALA A 80 -20.76 18.62 -6.47
N ARG A 81 -20.95 18.25 -5.20
CA ARG A 81 -20.24 18.83 -4.06
C ARG A 81 -18.72 18.61 -4.16
N ARG A 82 -18.31 17.38 -4.47
CA ARG A 82 -16.90 17.06 -4.69
C ARG A 82 -16.28 17.83 -5.85
N LYS A 83 -17.00 17.91 -6.98
CA LYS A 83 -16.56 18.65 -8.17
C LYS A 83 -16.39 20.15 -7.87
N ALA A 84 -17.32 20.74 -7.16
CA ALA A 84 -17.24 22.15 -6.75
C ALA A 84 -16.04 22.41 -5.83
N ALA A 85 -15.83 21.56 -4.81
CA ALA A 85 -14.68 21.68 -3.90
C ALA A 85 -13.34 21.55 -4.63
N ARG A 86 -13.21 20.61 -5.60
CA ARG A 86 -12.02 20.48 -6.44
C ARG A 86 -11.79 21.69 -7.34
N ALA A 87 -12.83 22.21 -7.95
CA ALA A 87 -12.72 23.38 -8.83
C ALA A 87 -12.29 24.64 -8.07
N ALA A 88 -12.67 24.75 -6.80
CA ALA A 88 -12.28 25.84 -5.91
C ALA A 88 -10.94 25.60 -5.19
N ASP A 89 -10.28 24.45 -5.39
CA ASP A 89 -9.12 23.99 -4.61
C ASP A 89 -9.34 24.06 -3.08
N ASP A 90 -10.60 23.86 -2.66
CA ASP A 90 -10.99 23.91 -1.25
C ASP A 90 -10.76 22.57 -0.56
N GLN A 91 -9.60 22.44 0.09
CA GLN A 91 -9.22 21.23 0.84
C GLN A 91 -10.14 20.98 2.05
N GLY A 92 -10.69 22.05 2.65
CA GLY A 92 -11.66 21.92 3.76
C GLY A 92 -12.95 21.24 3.28
N ALA A 93 -13.52 21.74 2.18
CA ALA A 93 -14.71 21.15 1.56
C ALA A 93 -14.45 19.73 1.04
N LEU A 94 -13.25 19.44 0.49
CA LEU A 94 -12.87 18.09 0.09
C LEU A 94 -12.76 17.14 1.28
N ASN A 95 -12.20 17.57 2.39
CA ASN A 95 -12.12 16.75 3.61
C ASN A 95 -13.51 16.50 4.19
N ALA A 96 -14.38 17.53 4.24
CA ALA A 96 -15.77 17.37 4.67
C ALA A 96 -16.56 16.40 3.77
N TRP A 97 -16.30 16.40 2.45
CA TRP A 97 -16.87 15.42 1.54
C TRP A 97 -16.34 13.99 1.82
N ARG A 98 -15.03 13.82 2.06
CA ARG A 98 -14.41 12.53 2.41
C ARG A 98 -15.02 11.97 3.70
N ASP A 99 -15.11 12.81 4.73
CA ASP A 99 -15.70 12.41 6.01
C ASP A 99 -17.19 12.01 5.84
N ALA A 100 -17.96 12.73 5.01
CA ALA A 100 -19.34 12.38 4.71
C ALA A 100 -19.46 11.05 3.97
N PHE A 101 -18.57 10.76 2.99
CA PHE A 101 -18.53 9.48 2.30
C PHE A 101 -18.27 8.31 3.26
N TYR A 102 -17.24 8.43 4.10
CA TYR A 102 -16.92 7.37 5.05
C TYR A 102 -17.96 7.25 6.15
N ALA A 103 -18.56 8.33 6.62
CA ALA A 103 -19.70 8.28 7.53
C ALA A 103 -20.91 7.54 6.93
N HIS A 104 -21.11 7.63 5.60
CA HIS A 104 -22.14 6.89 4.89
C HIS A 104 -21.84 5.38 4.82
N VAL A 105 -20.59 4.97 4.65
CA VAL A 105 -20.22 3.55 4.51
C VAL A 105 -19.92 2.87 5.84
N ALA A 106 -19.36 3.58 6.81
CA ALA A 106 -18.88 3.03 8.09
C ALA A 106 -19.90 2.19 8.86
N PRO A 107 -21.21 2.54 8.96
CA PRO A 107 -22.20 1.72 9.65
C PRO A 107 -22.40 0.32 9.05
N ARG A 108 -21.99 0.12 7.79
CA ARG A 108 -22.10 -1.16 7.08
C ARG A 108 -20.81 -1.98 7.14
N LEU A 109 -19.72 -1.41 7.67
CA LEU A 109 -18.42 -2.07 7.77
C LEU A 109 -18.25 -2.71 9.14
N PRO A 110 -17.96 -4.02 9.21
CA PRO A 110 -17.59 -4.67 10.47
C PRO A 110 -16.36 -4.01 11.12
N GLN A 111 -16.20 -4.19 12.41
CA GLN A 111 -14.98 -3.78 13.11
C GLN A 111 -13.81 -4.66 12.69
N ALA A 112 -12.64 -4.06 12.54
CA ALA A 112 -11.39 -4.73 12.22
C ALA A 112 -10.26 -4.27 13.16
N ASP A 113 -9.26 -5.13 13.36
CA ASP A 113 -8.06 -4.82 14.15
C ASP A 113 -7.04 -4.06 13.30
N LEU A 114 -7.12 -4.23 11.97
CA LEU A 114 -6.32 -3.58 10.94
C LEU A 114 -7.20 -3.35 9.71
N ASP A 115 -7.14 -2.18 9.11
CA ASP A 115 -7.72 -1.89 7.80
C ASP A 115 -6.59 -1.72 6.78
N LEU A 116 -6.48 -2.65 5.84
CA LEU A 116 -5.41 -2.68 4.85
C LEU A 116 -5.88 -2.10 3.52
N LEU A 117 -5.21 -1.05 3.05
CA LEU A 117 -5.48 -0.41 1.77
C LEU A 117 -4.63 -1.06 0.68
N LEU A 118 -5.27 -1.78 -0.23
CA LEU A 118 -4.64 -2.51 -1.35
C LEU A 118 -5.05 -1.86 -2.68
N GLY A 119 -4.39 -0.74 -3.02
CA GLY A 119 -4.75 0.04 -4.19
C GLY A 119 -6.10 0.75 -4.02
N ASP A 120 -6.42 1.19 -2.82
CA ASP A 120 -7.47 2.18 -2.57
C ASP A 120 -6.98 3.53 -3.09
N MET A 121 -7.71 4.07 -4.07
CA MET A 121 -7.31 5.30 -4.76
C MET A 121 -7.94 6.55 -4.14
N TRP A 122 -8.66 6.40 -3.03
CA TRP A 122 -9.32 7.51 -2.34
C TRP A 122 -8.62 7.86 -1.04
N ILE A 123 -8.34 9.13 -0.87
CA ILE A 123 -7.80 9.66 0.39
C ILE A 123 -8.93 9.64 1.43
N TRP A 124 -8.65 9.07 2.58
CA TRP A 124 -9.56 9.07 3.72
C TRP A 124 -9.73 10.47 4.31
N GLY A 125 -10.92 10.76 4.80
CA GLY A 125 -11.18 11.99 5.54
C GLY A 125 -10.53 11.97 6.93
N PRO A 126 -10.30 13.15 7.54
CA PRO A 126 -9.70 13.24 8.87
C PRO A 126 -10.44 12.44 9.95
N ALA A 127 -11.77 12.41 9.89
CA ALA A 127 -12.58 11.65 10.85
C ALA A 127 -12.38 10.15 10.72
N GLU A 128 -12.33 9.62 9.49
CA GLU A 128 -12.09 8.19 9.25
C GLU A 128 -10.67 7.79 9.64
N CYS A 129 -9.66 8.61 9.33
CA CYS A 129 -8.29 8.39 9.76
C CYS A 129 -8.16 8.27 11.29
N ALA A 130 -8.96 9.03 12.05
CA ALA A 130 -8.99 8.97 13.50
C ALA A 130 -9.76 7.76 14.03
N ALA A 131 -10.87 7.38 13.37
CA ALA A 131 -11.76 6.33 13.82
C ALA A 131 -11.25 4.92 13.54
N ARG A 132 -10.55 4.74 12.41
CA ARG A 132 -10.10 3.42 11.94
C ARG A 132 -8.58 3.26 11.98
N ARG A 133 -8.12 2.03 11.84
CA ARG A 133 -6.70 1.67 11.84
C ARG A 133 -6.23 1.37 10.42
N GLY A 134 -6.41 2.35 9.52
CA GLY A 134 -5.99 2.26 8.14
C GLY A 134 -4.48 2.18 8.01
N VAL A 135 -4.02 1.28 7.14
CA VAL A 135 -2.60 1.09 6.82
C VAL A 135 -2.44 1.04 5.31
N ASN A 136 -1.53 1.85 4.80
CA ASN A 136 -1.21 1.93 3.38
C ASN A 136 0.25 1.58 3.12
N LEU A 137 0.51 1.07 1.92
CA LEU A 137 1.86 0.74 1.47
C LEU A 137 2.51 1.96 0.81
N HIS A 138 3.78 2.21 1.14
CA HIS A 138 4.61 3.21 0.48
C HIS A 138 5.98 2.60 0.10
N PRO A 139 6.46 2.78 -1.15
CA PRO A 139 7.65 2.10 -1.65
C PRO A 139 8.94 2.85 -1.27
N SER A 140 9.12 3.17 -0.01
CA SER A 140 10.37 3.72 0.53
C SER A 140 10.62 3.27 1.97
N LEU A 141 11.83 3.52 2.48
CA LEU A 141 12.12 3.44 3.90
C LEU A 141 11.37 4.53 4.68
N PRO A 142 11.17 4.36 6.00
CA PRO A 142 10.59 5.39 6.86
C PRO A 142 11.32 6.75 6.80
N THR A 143 12.60 6.73 6.49
CA THR A 143 13.45 7.92 6.31
C THR A 143 13.59 8.35 4.85
N GLY A 144 12.89 7.69 3.94
CA GLY A 144 12.97 7.93 2.50
C GLY A 144 12.03 9.02 2.00
N PRO A 145 11.89 9.15 0.68
CA PRO A 145 10.97 10.11 0.08
C PRO A 145 9.52 9.77 0.43
N LEU A 146 8.78 10.72 1.03
CA LEU A 146 7.38 10.58 1.44
C LEU A 146 6.48 11.53 0.64
N GLY A 147 5.16 11.27 0.64
CA GLY A 147 4.15 12.15 0.03
C GLY A 147 4.27 12.26 -1.49
N LYS A 148 4.85 11.27 -2.16
CA LYS A 148 5.13 11.28 -3.60
C LYS A 148 4.63 10.01 -4.28
N MET A 149 4.38 10.14 -5.57
CA MET A 149 4.09 8.98 -6.40
C MET A 149 5.30 8.04 -6.48
N TRP A 150 5.06 6.75 -6.55
CA TRP A 150 6.10 5.71 -6.55
C TRP A 150 7.20 5.92 -7.63
N PHE A 151 6.86 6.48 -8.79
CA PHE A 151 7.83 6.77 -9.84
C PHE A 151 8.76 7.95 -9.47
N ASP A 152 8.26 8.93 -8.71
CA ASP A 152 9.09 10.02 -8.18
C ASP A 152 10.02 9.52 -7.07
N VAL A 153 9.55 8.58 -6.24
CA VAL A 153 10.38 7.94 -5.20
C VAL A 153 11.63 7.28 -5.83
N VAL A 154 11.46 6.51 -6.90
CA VAL A 154 12.60 5.87 -7.57
C VAL A 154 13.62 6.90 -8.07
N TRP A 155 13.16 7.98 -8.69
CA TRP A 155 14.06 9.03 -9.17
C TRP A 155 14.68 9.85 -8.04
N ASP A 156 14.02 10.00 -6.89
CA ASP A 156 14.61 10.61 -5.70
C ASP A 156 15.79 9.77 -5.17
N LEU A 157 15.62 8.45 -5.12
CA LEU A 157 16.69 7.53 -4.75
C LEU A 157 17.89 7.61 -5.71
N VAL A 158 17.63 7.73 -7.01
CA VAL A 158 18.68 7.92 -8.03
C VAL A 158 19.38 9.27 -7.86
N ALA A 159 18.63 10.33 -7.57
CA ALA A 159 19.18 11.68 -7.42
C ALA A 159 20.17 11.80 -6.26
N VAL A 160 19.94 11.06 -5.16
CA VAL A 160 20.81 11.05 -3.97
C VAL A 160 21.83 9.91 -3.97
N ASP A 161 21.93 9.16 -5.09
CA ASP A 161 22.85 8.03 -5.20
C ASP A 161 22.66 6.99 -4.07
N ALA A 162 21.40 6.70 -3.72
CA ALA A 162 21.06 5.88 -2.57
C ALA A 162 21.68 4.48 -2.64
N ALA A 163 22.24 4.01 -1.53
CA ALA A 163 22.81 2.67 -1.41
C ALA A 163 21.76 1.62 -1.04
N GLU A 164 20.66 2.04 -0.41
CA GLU A 164 19.57 1.18 0.04
C GLU A 164 18.22 1.86 -0.15
N SER A 165 17.17 1.08 -0.19
CA SER A 165 15.78 1.51 -0.14
C SER A 165 14.97 0.53 0.70
N GLY A 166 13.67 0.71 0.70
CA GLY A 166 12.74 -0.16 1.41
C GLY A 166 11.32 -0.07 0.89
N VAL A 167 10.48 -0.78 1.58
CA VAL A 167 9.02 -0.68 1.47
C VAL A 167 8.50 -0.58 2.89
N MET A 168 7.52 0.27 3.14
CA MET A 168 6.88 0.37 4.44
C MET A 168 5.35 0.30 4.34
N LEU A 169 4.74 -0.15 5.42
CA LEU A 169 3.34 0.06 5.73
C LEU A 169 3.25 1.10 6.84
N HIS A 170 2.47 2.14 6.62
CA HIS A 170 2.29 3.24 7.57
C HIS A 170 0.82 3.46 7.88
N ARG A 171 0.52 4.07 9.03
CA ARG A 171 -0.84 4.48 9.37
C ARG A 171 -1.35 5.53 8.38
N VAL A 172 -2.58 5.35 7.93
CA VAL A 172 -3.26 6.37 7.15
C VAL A 172 -3.64 7.53 8.06
N THR A 173 -3.21 8.72 7.69
CA THR A 173 -3.48 9.97 8.39
C THR A 173 -3.92 11.03 7.39
N LYS A 174 -4.31 12.22 7.89
CA LYS A 174 -4.64 13.36 7.03
C LYS A 174 -3.47 13.86 6.18
N ALA A 175 -2.24 13.62 6.63
CA ALA A 175 -1.02 13.89 5.87
C ALA A 175 -0.66 12.62 5.08
N VAL A 176 -0.63 12.73 3.76
CA VAL A 176 -0.42 11.59 2.86
C VAL A 176 1.00 11.03 3.05
N ASP A 177 1.09 9.73 3.28
CA ASP A 177 2.32 8.94 3.48
C ASP A 177 3.19 9.35 4.69
N GLU A 178 2.71 10.26 5.54
CA GLU A 178 3.45 10.79 6.71
C GLU A 178 2.96 10.20 8.05
N GLY A 179 2.12 9.18 8.01
CA GLY A 179 1.63 8.54 9.24
C GLY A 179 2.69 7.68 9.93
N PRO A 180 2.51 7.35 11.23
CA PRO A 180 3.40 6.48 11.96
C PRO A 180 3.65 5.15 11.23
N VAL A 181 4.91 4.73 11.19
CA VAL A 181 5.32 3.48 10.56
C VAL A 181 4.75 2.29 11.33
N VAL A 182 4.22 1.31 10.61
CA VAL A 182 3.68 0.08 11.18
C VAL A 182 4.68 -1.05 11.03
N THR A 183 5.10 -1.30 9.80
CA THR A 183 6.12 -2.30 9.45
C THR A 183 6.92 -1.81 8.27
N TRP A 184 8.13 -2.32 8.11
CA TRP A 184 8.98 -1.98 6.98
C TRP A 184 10.01 -3.06 6.70
N CYS A 185 10.57 -3.03 5.50
CA CYS A 185 11.74 -3.82 5.14
C CYS A 185 12.72 -2.97 4.35
N ARG A 186 14.00 -3.31 4.43
CA ARG A 186 15.09 -2.68 3.66
C ARG A 186 15.75 -3.66 2.72
N PHE A 187 16.34 -3.12 1.66
CA PHE A 187 17.13 -3.88 0.70
C PHE A 187 18.18 -3.00 0.04
N SER A 188 19.27 -3.64 -0.42
CA SER A 188 20.34 -2.95 -1.14
C SER A 188 19.88 -2.51 -2.53
N LEU A 189 20.30 -1.31 -2.93
CA LEU A 189 20.23 -0.81 -4.31
C LEU A 189 21.57 -0.95 -5.05
N ARG A 190 22.49 -1.73 -4.50
CA ARG A 190 23.82 -2.01 -5.02
C ARG A 190 24.06 -3.51 -5.12
N GLY A 191 25.05 -3.88 -5.89
CA GLY A 191 25.47 -5.26 -6.07
C GLY A 191 25.60 -5.67 -7.53
N PRO A 192 26.00 -6.93 -7.80
CA PRO A 192 26.39 -7.38 -9.13
C PRO A 192 25.33 -7.17 -10.21
N GLU A 193 24.04 -7.22 -9.86
CA GLU A 193 22.94 -7.03 -10.82
C GLU A 193 22.61 -5.54 -11.06
N LEU A 194 22.83 -4.66 -10.05
CA LEU A 194 22.43 -3.26 -10.11
C LEU A 194 23.57 -2.30 -10.45
N ASP A 195 24.80 -2.58 -9.99
CA ASP A 195 25.95 -1.70 -10.22
C ASP A 195 26.23 -1.39 -11.70
N PRO A 196 26.11 -2.36 -12.65
CA PRO A 196 26.21 -2.06 -14.06
C PRO A 196 25.12 -1.10 -14.57
N LEU A 197 23.93 -1.14 -13.98
CA LEU A 197 22.83 -0.26 -14.37
C LEU A 197 23.01 1.16 -13.81
N TRP A 198 23.59 1.29 -12.62
CA TRP A 198 24.00 2.57 -12.06
C TRP A 198 25.08 3.25 -12.94
N ALA A 199 25.97 2.47 -13.54
CA ALA A 199 27.00 2.96 -14.46
C ALA A 199 26.42 3.51 -15.78
N LEU A 200 25.15 3.26 -16.11
CA LEU A 200 24.48 3.85 -17.27
C LEU A 200 24.08 5.31 -17.08
N LEU A 201 24.10 5.80 -15.83
CA LEU A 201 23.80 7.21 -15.57
C LEU A 201 24.96 8.09 -16.05
N PRO A 202 24.69 9.32 -16.52
CA PRO A 202 25.74 10.28 -16.82
C PRO A 202 26.69 10.47 -15.65
N ALA A 203 27.99 10.46 -15.90
CA ALA A 203 29.00 10.73 -14.89
C ALA A 203 28.96 12.21 -14.45
N ASP A 204 28.64 13.10 -15.37
CA ASP A 204 28.46 14.52 -15.07
C ASP A 204 27.17 14.72 -14.25
N ARG A 205 27.30 15.52 -13.19
CA ARG A 205 26.21 15.75 -12.23
C ARG A 205 25.05 16.56 -12.85
N ALA A 206 25.36 17.53 -13.71
CA ALA A 206 24.35 18.37 -14.35
C ALA A 206 23.57 17.56 -15.38
N GLU A 207 24.25 16.78 -16.24
CA GLU A 207 23.61 15.89 -17.19
C GLU A 207 22.71 14.84 -16.50
N ARG A 208 23.15 14.31 -15.37
CA ARG A 208 22.35 13.38 -14.56
C ARG A 208 21.11 14.08 -14.01
N ALA A 209 21.23 15.29 -13.49
CA ALA A 209 20.09 16.06 -12.99
C ALA A 209 19.08 16.36 -14.11
N ASP A 210 19.56 16.71 -15.32
CA ASP A 210 18.72 16.95 -16.50
C ASP A 210 17.99 15.68 -16.95
N LEU A 211 18.66 14.51 -16.92
CA LEU A 211 18.04 13.23 -17.20
C LEU A 211 16.88 12.99 -16.22
N ILE A 212 17.14 13.11 -14.93
CA ILE A 212 16.14 12.88 -13.88
C ILE A 212 14.96 13.84 -14.02
N ALA A 213 15.21 15.11 -14.28
CA ALA A 213 14.16 16.11 -14.48
C ALA A 213 13.25 15.78 -15.67
N ARG A 214 13.83 15.37 -16.81
CA ARG A 214 13.06 14.95 -17.98
C ARG A 214 12.21 13.71 -17.71
N GLU A 215 12.77 12.70 -17.06
CA GLU A 215 12.07 11.46 -16.74
C GLU A 215 10.91 11.70 -15.76
N ARG A 216 11.09 12.54 -14.75
CA ARG A 216 10.02 12.94 -13.81
C ARG A 216 8.89 13.70 -14.50
N ALA A 217 9.22 14.54 -15.48
CA ALA A 217 8.22 15.29 -16.25
C ALA A 217 7.23 14.39 -16.99
N LEU A 218 7.59 13.12 -17.27
CA LEU A 218 6.72 12.14 -17.91
C LEU A 218 5.56 11.68 -16.99
N LYS A 219 5.69 11.82 -15.67
CA LYS A 219 4.71 11.39 -14.64
C LYS A 219 4.22 9.96 -14.86
N ARG A 220 5.12 9.06 -15.18
CA ARG A 220 4.83 7.65 -15.48
C ARG A 220 6.06 6.78 -15.23
N GLU A 221 5.88 5.48 -15.38
CA GLU A 221 6.99 4.53 -15.40
C GLU A 221 7.99 4.87 -16.51
N SER A 222 9.27 4.89 -16.14
CA SER A 222 10.38 5.14 -17.05
C SER A 222 10.84 3.88 -17.77
N ALA A 223 11.26 4.03 -19.02
CA ALA A 223 11.91 2.96 -19.76
C ALA A 223 13.38 2.77 -19.38
N HIS A 224 13.97 3.64 -18.56
CA HIS A 224 15.38 3.57 -18.16
C HIS A 224 15.68 2.25 -17.42
N PRO A 225 16.72 1.48 -17.81
CA PRO A 225 16.98 0.16 -17.24
C PRO A 225 17.16 0.17 -15.72
N LEU A 226 17.91 1.16 -15.19
CA LEU A 226 18.10 1.32 -13.75
C LEU A 226 16.75 1.55 -13.04
N PHE A 227 15.91 2.47 -13.56
CA PHE A 227 14.60 2.74 -12.99
C PHE A 227 13.77 1.45 -12.84
N ARG A 228 13.70 0.68 -13.94
CA ARG A 228 12.94 -0.59 -13.97
C ARG A 228 13.47 -1.59 -12.95
N ALA A 229 14.79 -1.72 -12.87
CA ALA A 229 15.42 -2.65 -11.94
C ALA A 229 15.17 -2.25 -10.47
N LEU A 230 15.31 -0.96 -10.13
CA LEU A 230 15.01 -0.46 -8.78
C LEU A 230 13.53 -0.63 -8.44
N ARG A 231 12.62 -0.32 -9.38
CA ARG A 231 11.18 -0.54 -9.19
C ARG A 231 10.84 -2.01 -8.99
N ALA A 232 11.41 -2.90 -9.81
CA ALA A 232 11.21 -4.33 -9.69
C ALA A 232 11.72 -4.88 -8.34
N ALA A 233 12.87 -4.39 -7.87
CA ALA A 233 13.41 -4.76 -6.57
C ALA A 233 12.48 -4.36 -5.40
N GLY A 234 11.90 -3.16 -5.45
CA GLY A 234 10.89 -2.73 -4.47
C GLY A 234 9.60 -3.53 -4.58
N TYR A 235 9.07 -3.68 -5.80
CA TYR A 235 7.81 -4.38 -6.06
C TYR A 235 7.83 -5.84 -5.56
N ALA A 236 8.96 -6.54 -5.74
CA ALA A 236 9.12 -7.90 -5.25
C ALA A 236 8.98 -8.06 -3.72
N ARG A 237 9.03 -6.95 -2.97
CA ARG A 237 8.92 -6.92 -1.50
C ARG A 237 7.58 -6.43 -1.00
N GLU A 238 6.76 -5.85 -1.86
CA GLU A 238 5.45 -5.29 -1.46
C GLU A 238 4.52 -6.37 -0.91
N LEU A 239 4.28 -7.44 -1.66
CA LEU A 239 3.42 -8.54 -1.20
C LEU A 239 4.01 -9.27 0.02
N PRO A 240 5.29 -9.70 0.05
CA PRO A 240 5.88 -10.29 1.23
C PRO A 240 5.73 -9.43 2.50
N LEU A 241 5.96 -8.11 2.41
CA LEU A 241 5.80 -7.22 3.55
C LEU A 241 4.33 -7.16 4.03
N ILE A 242 3.39 -7.09 3.10
CA ILE A 242 1.95 -7.13 3.42
C ILE A 242 1.60 -8.43 4.15
N LEU A 243 2.02 -9.58 3.62
CA LEU A 243 1.72 -10.89 4.21
C LEU A 243 2.33 -11.04 5.62
N GLU A 244 3.60 -10.63 5.80
CA GLU A 244 4.26 -10.66 7.10
C GLU A 244 3.62 -9.72 8.12
N THR A 245 3.16 -8.55 7.68
CA THR A 245 2.43 -7.61 8.54
C THR A 245 1.11 -8.21 9.00
N VAL A 246 0.32 -8.75 8.08
CA VAL A 246 -0.96 -9.40 8.41
C VAL A 246 -0.73 -10.62 9.32
N ARG A 247 0.32 -11.41 9.06
CA ARG A 247 0.71 -12.53 9.92
C ARG A 247 1.06 -12.06 11.33
N ALA A 248 1.86 -10.99 11.45
CA ALA A 248 2.24 -10.43 12.75
C ALA A 248 1.01 -9.96 13.56
N VAL A 249 0.00 -9.39 12.89
CA VAL A 249 -1.28 -9.03 13.53
C VAL A 249 -2.07 -10.28 13.91
N GLY A 250 -2.18 -11.27 13.03
CA GLY A 250 -2.89 -12.53 13.28
C GLY A 250 -2.32 -13.33 14.46
N GLU A 251 -0.99 -13.33 14.58
CA GLU A 251 -0.26 -13.96 15.69
C GLU A 251 -0.25 -13.11 16.97
N GLY A 252 -0.76 -11.88 16.92
CA GLY A 252 -0.76 -10.95 18.04
C GLY A 252 0.62 -10.37 18.37
N ARG A 253 1.62 -10.53 17.49
CA ARG A 253 2.95 -9.93 17.63
C ARG A 253 2.94 -8.42 17.38
N LEU A 254 1.97 -7.94 16.64
CA LEU A 254 1.78 -6.54 16.28
C LEU A 254 0.35 -6.11 16.59
N ARG A 255 0.19 -4.96 17.23
CA ARG A 255 -1.11 -4.36 17.54
C ARG A 255 -1.12 -2.90 17.14
N LEU A 256 -2.20 -2.50 16.51
CA LEU A 256 -2.47 -1.10 16.19
C LEU A 256 -3.49 -0.56 17.19
N THR A 257 -3.10 0.43 17.94
CA THR A 257 -3.96 1.11 18.94
C THR A 257 -4.24 2.55 18.54
N ALA A 258 -5.05 3.27 19.29
CA ALA A 258 -5.24 4.71 19.09
C ALA A 258 -3.92 5.48 19.32
N GLU A 259 -3.10 5.01 20.26
CA GLU A 259 -1.84 5.63 20.65
C GLU A 259 -0.68 5.30 19.70
N GLY A 260 -0.81 4.30 18.83
CA GLY A 260 0.24 3.92 17.88
C GLY A 260 0.38 2.41 17.69
N VAL A 261 1.59 1.99 17.36
CA VAL A 261 1.97 0.61 17.10
C VAL A 261 2.63 0.01 18.35
N GLN A 262 2.24 -1.21 18.71
CA GLN A 262 2.74 -1.92 19.88
C GLN A 262 3.10 -3.35 19.53
N ASP A 263 4.05 -3.94 20.27
CA ASP A 263 4.36 -5.36 20.23
C ASP A 263 3.33 -6.22 21.01
N ALA A 264 3.60 -7.53 21.07
CA ALA A 264 2.75 -8.50 21.80
C ALA A 264 2.60 -8.18 23.29
N PHE A 265 3.55 -7.46 23.87
CA PHE A 265 3.61 -7.14 25.30
C PHE A 265 3.06 -5.74 25.62
N GLY A 266 2.58 -5.02 24.58
CA GLY A 266 2.09 -3.64 24.73
C GLY A 266 3.19 -2.58 24.75
N LYS A 267 4.43 -2.95 24.44
CA LYS A 267 5.53 -1.99 24.30
C LYS A 267 5.37 -1.23 22.99
N ALA A 268 5.46 0.10 23.05
CA ALA A 268 5.40 0.95 21.89
C ALA A 268 6.54 0.68 20.91
N LEU A 269 6.22 0.69 19.62
CA LEU A 269 7.14 0.55 18.49
C LEU A 269 7.10 1.87 17.66
N PRO A 270 7.77 2.91 18.09
CA PRO A 270 7.70 4.22 17.42
C PRO A 270 8.28 4.19 16.00
N GLU A 271 9.21 3.28 15.72
CA GLU A 271 9.83 3.07 14.41
C GLU A 271 9.16 1.95 13.62
N GLY A 272 8.04 1.39 14.11
CA GLY A 272 7.41 0.22 13.54
C GLY A 272 8.21 -1.07 13.76
N LEU A 273 7.76 -2.15 13.13
CA LEU A 273 8.41 -3.46 13.19
C LEU A 273 9.25 -3.69 11.93
N ASP A 274 10.55 -3.93 12.09
CA ASP A 274 11.44 -4.35 11.00
C ASP A 274 11.17 -5.80 10.62
N LEU A 275 10.74 -6.03 9.39
CA LEU A 275 10.44 -7.34 8.82
C LEU A 275 11.43 -7.72 7.70
N SER A 276 12.56 -7.02 7.58
CA SER A 276 13.52 -7.22 6.50
C SER A 276 13.95 -8.66 6.31
N ALA A 277 14.29 -9.36 7.41
CA ALA A 277 14.75 -10.74 7.34
C ALA A 277 13.66 -11.69 6.77
N ALA A 278 12.44 -11.59 7.26
CA ALA A 278 11.33 -12.44 6.82
C ALA A 278 10.94 -12.15 5.36
N VAL A 279 10.96 -10.88 4.96
CA VAL A 279 10.68 -10.45 3.58
C VAL A 279 11.74 -10.96 2.61
N GLU A 280 13.04 -10.83 2.97
CA GLU A 280 14.14 -11.29 2.11
C GLU A 280 14.17 -12.83 1.99
N GLU A 281 13.76 -13.57 3.02
CA GLU A 281 13.60 -15.01 2.94
C GLU A 281 12.55 -15.40 1.88
N GLN A 282 11.37 -14.77 1.90
CA GLN A 282 10.32 -15.02 0.90
C GLN A 282 10.75 -14.63 -0.52
N VAL A 283 11.40 -13.47 -0.68
CA VAL A 283 11.94 -13.04 -1.99
C VAL A 283 12.99 -14.03 -2.49
N GLY A 284 13.87 -14.52 -1.62
CA GLY A 284 14.86 -15.53 -1.96
C GLY A 284 14.22 -16.86 -2.37
N GLU A 285 13.17 -17.28 -1.70
CA GLU A 285 12.42 -18.49 -2.05
C GLU A 285 11.73 -18.37 -3.41
N ALA A 286 11.03 -17.24 -3.67
CA ALA A 286 10.38 -16.99 -4.95
C ALA A 286 11.39 -17.03 -6.12
N ARG A 287 12.59 -16.47 -5.93
CA ARG A 287 13.66 -16.52 -6.94
C ARG A 287 14.15 -17.96 -7.19
N ARG A 288 14.29 -18.80 -6.14
CA ARG A 288 14.74 -20.20 -6.28
C ARG A 288 13.71 -21.09 -6.96
N THR A 289 12.43 -20.86 -6.71
CA THR A 289 11.33 -21.67 -7.25
C THR A 289 10.90 -21.24 -8.66
N GLY A 290 11.47 -20.15 -9.20
CA GLY A 290 11.14 -19.64 -10.52
C GLY A 290 9.70 -19.08 -10.61
N LEU A 291 9.02 -18.96 -9.47
CA LEU A 291 7.76 -18.26 -9.43
C LEU A 291 8.07 -16.77 -9.65
N PRO A 292 7.44 -16.11 -10.65
CA PRO A 292 7.55 -14.67 -10.73
C PRO A 292 7.16 -14.11 -9.37
N GLY A 293 7.92 -13.17 -8.85
CA GLY A 293 7.59 -12.49 -7.60
C GLY A 293 6.14 -12.04 -7.72
N ARG A 294 5.27 -12.82 -7.05
CA ARG A 294 3.82 -12.58 -7.05
C ARG A 294 3.54 -11.37 -6.25
#